data_a86a71dc0418f4b09fe6281381be42cf
#
_entry.id   a86a71dc0418f4b09fe6281381be42cf
#
_cell.length_a   1.000
_cell.length_b   1.000
_cell.length_c   1.000
_cell.angle_alpha   90.00
_cell.angle_beta   90.00
_cell.angle_gamma   90.00
#
_symmetry.space_group_name_H-M   'P 1'
#
loop_
_entity.id
_entity.type
_entity.pdbx_description
1 polymer ?
#
loop_
_entity_poly.entity_id
_entity_poly.type
_entity_poly.pdbx_seq_one_letter_code
_entity_poly.pdbx_strand_id
1 'polypeptide(L)' 'MEIYKTKGVCSSEIHFEIKDGKIEKVEFIKGCPGNTHGIAALIQGFKVEDAIQKLKGIDCRGRGTSCPDQLAQALEEYVG' A
#
# COMPACT_ATOMS: atom_id res chain seq x y z
N MET A 1 2.66 12.01 8.02
CA MET A 1 2.67 10.87 7.10
C MET A 1 2.92 9.58 7.87
N GLU A 2 2.13 8.55 7.62
CA GLU A 2 2.28 7.27 8.30
C GLU A 2 3.39 6.45 7.65
N ILE A 3 4.09 5.68 8.45
CA ILE A 3 5.18 4.81 7.97
C ILE A 3 4.89 3.38 8.39
N TYR A 4 4.88 2.47 7.43
CA TYR A 4 4.66 1.05 7.66
C TYR A 4 5.85 0.26 7.15
N LYS A 5 6.44 -0.57 8.00
CA LYS A 5 7.55 -1.43 7.59
C LYS A 5 7.02 -2.70 6.98
N THR A 6 7.42 -2.97 5.74
CA THR A 6 6.95 -4.13 4.99
C THR A 6 7.71 -5.40 5.35
N LYS A 7 7.11 -6.55 5.00
CA LYS A 7 7.72 -7.86 5.19
C LYS A 7 7.50 -8.72 3.96
N GLY A 8 8.55 -9.40 3.53
CA GLY A 8 8.45 -10.36 2.44
C GLY A 8 8.26 -9.79 1.05
N VAL A 9 8.52 -8.50 0.86
CA VAL A 9 8.36 -7.83 -0.43
C VAL A 9 9.58 -6.98 -0.76
N CYS A 10 9.63 -6.46 -2.00
CA CYS A 10 10.76 -5.68 -2.47
C CYS A 10 10.95 -4.35 -1.75
N SER A 11 9.84 -3.67 -1.45
CA SER A 11 9.91 -2.40 -0.73
C SER A 11 10.23 -2.67 0.74
N SER A 12 10.92 -1.73 1.37
CA SER A 12 11.27 -1.84 2.79
C SER A 12 10.27 -1.13 3.69
N GLU A 13 9.67 -0.06 3.19
CA GLU A 13 8.69 0.74 3.94
C GLU A 13 7.65 1.28 2.98
N ILE A 14 6.48 1.59 3.53
CA ILE A 14 5.44 2.30 2.79
C ILE A 14 5.09 3.54 3.60
N HIS A 15 5.21 4.70 2.97
CA HIS A 15 4.82 5.97 3.57
C HIS A 15 3.50 6.39 2.93
N PHE A 16 2.52 6.72 3.75
CA PHE A 16 1.22 7.12 3.21
C PHE A 16 0.57 8.21 4.05
N GLU A 17 -0.30 8.97 3.43
CA GLU A 17 -1.01 10.06 4.07
C GLU A 17 -2.50 9.95 3.77
N ILE A 18 -3.31 10.02 4.82
CA ILE A 18 -4.76 9.91 4.73
C ILE A 18 -5.37 11.25 5.13
N LYS A 19 -6.32 11.71 4.33
CA LYS A 19 -7.06 12.93 4.63
C LYS A 19 -8.55 12.71 4.35
N ASP A 20 -9.38 12.96 5.34
CA ASP A 20 -10.84 12.80 5.24
C ASP A 20 -11.25 11.41 4.76
N GLY A 21 -10.54 10.38 5.25
CA GLY A 21 -10.85 8.99 4.91
C GLY A 21 -10.41 8.57 3.53
N LYS A 22 -9.66 9.41 2.83
CA LYS A 22 -9.15 9.12 1.48
C LYS A 22 -7.64 9.14 1.45
N ILE A 23 -7.06 8.33 0.56
CA ILE A 23 -5.62 8.28 0.40
C ILE A 23 -5.16 9.52 -0.34
N GLU A 24 -4.37 10.36 0.31
CA GLU A 24 -3.84 11.56 -0.30
C GLU A 24 -2.52 11.29 -1.00
N LYS A 25 -1.67 10.48 -0.40
CA LYS A 25 -0.34 10.19 -0.97
C LYS A 25 0.14 8.82 -0.50
N VAL A 26 0.83 8.11 -1.38
CA VAL A 26 1.50 6.85 -1.06
C VAL A 26 2.88 6.85 -1.70
N GLU A 27 3.88 6.38 -0.96
CA GLU A 27 5.23 6.24 -1.45
C GLU A 27 5.81 4.92 -0.95
N PHE A 28 6.28 4.09 -1.89
CA PHE A 28 6.95 2.84 -1.54
C PHE A 28 8.46 3.08 -1.55
N ILE A 29 9.12 2.71 -0.46
CA ILE A 29 10.55 2.89 -0.32
C ILE A 29 11.25 1.61 -0.75
N LYS A 30 12.16 1.70 -1.71
CA LYS A 30 12.92 0.56 -2.25
C LYS A 30 12.04 -0.53 -2.82
N GLY A 31 11.09 -0.21 -3.66
CA GLY A 31 10.27 -1.19 -4.36
C GLY A 31 10.61 -1.22 -5.83
N CYS A 32 9.84 -1.99 -6.61
CA CYS A 32 9.93 -1.97 -8.06
C CYS A 32 9.38 -0.64 -8.55
N PRO A 33 10.21 0.28 -9.08
CA PRO A 33 9.76 1.65 -9.31
C PRO A 33 8.52 1.76 -10.19
N GLY A 34 8.46 1.00 -11.28
CA GLY A 34 7.32 1.07 -12.18
C GLY A 34 6.02 0.63 -11.55
N ASN A 35 6.03 -0.53 -10.90
CA ASN A 35 4.82 -1.10 -10.29
C ASN A 35 4.35 -0.30 -9.10
N THR A 36 5.26 0.09 -8.21
CA THR A 36 4.87 0.82 -7.00
C THR A 36 4.41 2.23 -7.32
N HIS A 37 5.04 2.89 -8.28
CA HIS A 37 4.59 4.21 -8.74
C HIS A 37 3.20 4.14 -9.36
N GLY A 38 2.95 3.10 -10.18
CA GLY A 38 1.66 2.91 -10.80
C GLY A 38 0.54 2.71 -9.78
N ILE A 39 0.79 1.85 -8.80
CA ILE A 39 -0.17 1.58 -7.74
C ILE A 39 -0.44 2.85 -6.94
N ALA A 40 0.60 3.56 -6.55
CA ALA A 40 0.47 4.79 -5.78
C ALA A 40 -0.38 5.83 -6.52
N ALA A 41 -0.15 5.96 -7.83
CA ALA A 41 -0.92 6.91 -8.64
C ALA A 41 -2.38 6.48 -8.78
N LEU A 42 -2.63 5.18 -8.97
CA LEU A 42 -3.97 4.67 -9.18
C LEU A 42 -4.86 4.81 -7.94
N ILE A 43 -4.31 4.57 -6.76
CA ILE A 43 -5.12 4.58 -5.54
C ILE A 43 -5.22 5.95 -4.89
N GLN A 44 -4.50 6.93 -5.38
CA GLN A 44 -4.61 8.30 -4.86
C GLN A 44 -6.04 8.80 -5.03
N GLY A 45 -6.64 9.27 -3.95
CA GLY A 45 -8.03 9.72 -3.95
C GLY A 45 -9.04 8.64 -3.61
N PHE A 46 -8.63 7.38 -3.51
CA PHE A 46 -9.51 6.29 -3.11
C PHE A 46 -9.86 6.40 -1.63
N LYS A 47 -11.05 5.96 -1.27
CA LYS A 47 -11.38 5.76 0.13
C LYS A 47 -10.51 4.64 0.67
N VAL A 48 -10.07 4.75 1.93
CA VAL A 48 -9.20 3.75 2.54
C VAL A 48 -9.79 2.35 2.44
N GLU A 49 -11.09 2.19 2.75
CA GLU A 49 -11.74 0.89 2.70
C GLU A 49 -11.72 0.30 1.29
N ASP A 50 -11.95 1.12 0.28
CA ASP A 50 -11.94 0.66 -1.11
C ASP A 50 -10.55 0.18 -1.52
N ALA A 51 -9.52 0.91 -1.12
CA ALA A 51 -8.15 0.53 -1.42
C ALA A 51 -7.79 -0.80 -0.75
N ILE A 52 -8.19 -1.00 0.50
CA ILE A 52 -7.96 -2.25 1.22
C ILE A 52 -8.59 -3.42 0.45
N GLN A 53 -9.85 -3.29 0.06
CA GLN A 53 -10.55 -4.36 -0.64
C GLN A 53 -9.91 -4.72 -1.98
N LYS A 54 -9.41 -3.73 -2.69
CA LYS A 54 -8.81 -3.94 -4.00
C LYS A 54 -7.40 -4.54 -3.92
N LEU A 55 -6.65 -4.23 -2.89
CA LEU A 55 -5.24 -4.60 -2.80
C LEU A 55 -4.99 -5.83 -1.91
N LYS A 56 -5.90 -6.11 -0.99
CA LYS A 56 -5.72 -7.20 -0.04
C LYS A 56 -5.71 -8.55 -0.75
N GLY A 57 -4.74 -9.38 -0.38
CA GLY A 57 -4.65 -10.73 -0.93
C GLY A 57 -3.92 -10.85 -2.24
N ILE A 58 -3.44 -9.75 -2.81
CA ILE A 58 -2.64 -9.83 -4.04
C ILE A 58 -1.30 -10.45 -3.69
N ASP A 59 -1.00 -11.57 -4.36
CA ASP A 59 0.22 -12.33 -4.11
C ASP A 59 1.27 -12.04 -5.17
N CYS A 60 2.54 -12.03 -4.77
CA CYS A 60 3.65 -11.85 -5.69
C CYS A 60 4.43 -13.15 -5.80
N ARG A 61 4.18 -13.90 -6.88
CA ARG A 61 4.91 -15.13 -7.21
C ARG A 61 4.94 -16.16 -6.07
N GLY A 62 3.82 -16.37 -5.41
CA GLY A 62 3.73 -17.38 -4.36
C GLY A 62 4.36 -17.00 -3.03
N ARG A 63 4.66 -15.74 -2.82
CA ARG A 63 5.23 -15.27 -1.54
C ARG A 63 4.18 -15.13 -0.44
N GLY A 64 2.91 -15.25 -0.79
CA GLY A 64 1.82 -15.03 0.16
C GLY A 64 1.50 -13.57 0.41
N THR A 65 2.26 -12.66 -0.20
CA THR A 65 2.05 -11.21 -0.05
C THR A 65 2.70 -10.47 -1.21
N SER A 66 2.46 -9.18 -1.31
CA SER A 66 3.01 -8.31 -2.34
C SER A 66 3.06 -6.89 -1.81
N CYS A 67 3.70 -5.97 -2.55
CA CYS A 67 3.69 -4.56 -2.17
C CYS A 67 2.27 -4.01 -2.04
N PRO A 68 1.35 -4.27 -3.00
CA PRO A 68 -0.04 -3.86 -2.83
C PRO A 68 -0.70 -4.47 -1.60
N ASP A 69 -0.48 -5.76 -1.36
CA ASP A 69 -1.05 -6.43 -0.19
C ASP A 69 -0.51 -5.83 1.11
N GLN A 70 0.78 -5.52 1.16
CA GLN A 70 1.38 -4.88 2.33
C GLN A 70 0.78 -3.49 2.57
N LEU A 71 0.49 -2.75 1.50
CA LEU A 71 -0.18 -1.47 1.63
C LEU A 71 -1.58 -1.65 2.23
N ALA A 72 -2.32 -2.67 1.78
CA ALA A 72 -3.64 -2.96 2.33
C ALA A 72 -3.53 -3.27 3.83
N GLN A 73 -2.54 -4.05 4.24
CA GLN A 73 -2.32 -4.34 5.65
C GLN A 73 -2.00 -3.08 6.45
N ALA A 74 -1.18 -2.20 5.88
CA ALA A 74 -0.84 -0.94 6.52
C ALA A 74 -2.08 -0.07 6.73
N LEU A 75 -2.94 -0.01 5.71
CA LEU A 75 -4.18 0.76 5.80
C LEU A 75 -5.15 0.14 6.82
N GLU A 76 -5.21 -1.19 6.89
CA GLU A 76 -6.02 -1.86 7.89
C GLU A 76 -5.57 -1.52 9.31
N GLU A 77 -4.27 -1.49 9.56
CA GLU A 77 -3.74 -1.08 10.85
C GLU A 77 -4.06 0.38 11.16
N TYR A 78 -4.02 1.22 10.15
CA TYR A 78 -4.32 2.64 10.32
C TYR A 78 -5.77 2.87 10.77
N VAL A 79 -6.72 2.16 10.18
CA VAL A 79 -8.14 2.33 10.50
C VAL A 79 -8.61 1.45 11.65
N GLY A 80 -7.87 0.40 11.91
CA GLY A 80 -8.21 -0.57 12.94
C GLY A 80 -7.68 -0.23 14.28
#